data_7ff0db78d5e373da2ce349723a442d55
#
_entry.id   7ff0db78d5e373da2ce349723a442d55
#
_cell.length_a   1.000
_cell.length_b   1.000
_cell.length_c   1.000
_cell.angle_alpha   90.00
_cell.angle_beta   90.00
_cell.angle_gamma   90.00
#
_symmetry.space_group_name_H-M   'P 1'
#
loop_
_entity.id
_entity.type
_entity.pdbx_description
1 polymer ?
#
loop_
_entity_poly.entity_id
_entity_poly.type
_entity_poly.pdbx_seq_one_letter_code
_entity_poly.pdbx_strand_id
1 'polypeptide(L)'
;MSPKNSKYFTKIFFKIKKNNFLEFLNISNFFYKKILVILLLLFSTNCNSDKKYDKTKAFPALDAVSDVKIDESLKNLTIKLPKSQINQIWLGSASKTNQQIENISKDFSYRESGWFFNKKNEINLRRTWYKNIFYYEDFAKSFVYSPIITNQKIFNIDSSGDVSAFSLKTKELLWHKRIFEKLWLKNYKVAHLGACDEKLFAVAGVNQIKAINQNDGEILWQKDLSVIFNSTPICDGESVYISSSDNKTFALNAQNGEIKWIHYGIAKSLAIFGSAQPIFSGDFLIASYSSGEIYALNKKTGENLWSQDLNLNQVYNSDFFLNDVDATPLVKNDVVYAIGNGGLMKAISLKTGEDIWKKSIASVVDFWLAGDFLYVINGDNKLLAVYKKTGGIKWMVQLPDFKNPKKIATKFNYIGVIMAGDKLLASREDGELFIISPFDGKIEKTFSLNKKVLHVPIIIENNLYFYGMNRYKTKLIELE
;
A
#
# COMPACT_ATOMS: atom_id res chain seq x y z
N MET A 1 -48.83 -13.04 -0.10
CA MET A 1 -48.92 -13.71 1.21
C MET A 1 -48.26 -12.81 2.25
N SER A 2 -48.98 -12.55 3.33
CA SER A 2 -48.81 -11.45 4.31
C SER A 2 -47.62 -11.64 5.28
N PRO A 3 -46.94 -10.57 5.76
CA PRO A 3 -45.76 -10.65 6.64
C PRO A 3 -46.20 -10.67 8.12
N LYS A 4 -46.84 -11.73 8.58
CA LYS A 4 -47.24 -11.84 9.99
C LYS A 4 -46.52 -12.90 10.84
N ASN A 5 -45.62 -13.70 10.26
CA ASN A 5 -44.98 -14.81 10.98
C ASN A 5 -43.53 -14.58 11.45
N SER A 6 -42.99 -13.39 11.27
CA SER A 6 -41.60 -13.08 11.71
C SER A 6 -41.49 -12.59 13.18
N LYS A 7 -42.59 -12.24 13.83
CA LYS A 7 -42.56 -11.69 15.20
C LYS A 7 -42.67 -12.72 16.33
N TYR A 8 -42.93 -13.97 16.03
CA TYR A 8 -43.06 -14.99 17.08
C TYR A 8 -41.74 -15.71 17.41
N PHE A 9 -40.79 -15.77 16.48
CA PHE A 9 -39.52 -16.46 16.74
C PHE A 9 -38.53 -15.63 17.58
N THR A 10 -38.62 -14.31 17.56
CA THR A 10 -37.70 -13.42 18.31
C THR A 10 -38.12 -13.20 19.77
N LYS A 11 -39.35 -13.59 20.17
CA LYS A 11 -39.82 -13.42 21.55
C LYS A 11 -39.53 -14.60 22.46
N ILE A 12 -39.16 -15.75 21.92
CA ILE A 12 -38.85 -16.96 22.73
C ILE A 12 -37.39 -16.96 23.17
N PHE A 13 -36.48 -16.34 22.43
CA PHE A 13 -35.05 -16.34 22.78
C PHE A 13 -34.62 -15.30 23.83
N PHE A 14 -35.47 -14.33 24.18
CA PHE A 14 -35.11 -13.23 25.10
C PHE A 14 -35.74 -13.35 26.51
N LYS A 15 -36.37 -14.44 26.84
CA LYS A 15 -37.03 -14.66 28.15
C LYS A 15 -36.39 -15.73 29.03
N ILE A 16 -35.21 -16.25 28.68
CA ILE A 16 -34.40 -17.09 29.57
C ILE A 16 -33.36 -16.19 30.27
N LYS A 17 -33.85 -15.35 31.16
CA LYS A 17 -33.02 -14.61 32.11
C LYS A 17 -32.81 -15.45 33.38
N LYS A 18 -31.59 -15.88 33.54
CA LYS A 18 -30.75 -15.97 34.76
C LYS A 18 -31.24 -16.70 36.03
N ASN A 19 -32.46 -17.19 36.14
CA ASN A 19 -32.91 -17.84 37.40
C ASN A 19 -33.45 -19.28 37.29
N ASN A 20 -33.48 -19.90 36.08
CA ASN A 20 -34.04 -21.25 35.91
C ASN A 20 -33.03 -22.30 35.46
N PHE A 21 -31.74 -22.04 35.51
CA PHE A 21 -30.76 -23.06 35.14
C PHE A 21 -30.54 -24.09 36.26
N LEU A 22 -30.94 -23.80 37.48
CA LEU A 22 -30.85 -24.75 38.60
C LEU A 22 -32.11 -25.62 38.78
N GLU A 23 -33.25 -25.17 38.30
CA GLU A 23 -34.47 -26.01 38.31
C GLU A 23 -34.54 -27.09 37.23
N PHE A 24 -33.79 -26.92 36.13
CA PHE A 24 -33.72 -27.91 35.08
C PHE A 24 -32.91 -29.18 35.46
N LEU A 25 -32.17 -29.10 36.56
CA LEU A 25 -31.35 -30.22 37.08
C LEU A 25 -32.09 -31.16 38.02
N ASN A 26 -33.38 -30.90 38.31
CA ASN A 26 -34.19 -31.73 39.23
C ASN A 26 -35.10 -32.70 38.49
N ILE A 27 -34.63 -33.30 37.38
CA ILE A 27 -35.32 -34.43 36.74
C ILE A 27 -34.94 -35.71 37.48
N SER A 28 -35.86 -36.20 38.25
CA SER A 28 -35.75 -37.39 39.13
C SER A 28 -35.66 -38.74 38.38
N ASN A 29 -35.26 -38.78 37.11
CA ASN A 29 -35.17 -40.02 36.34
C ASN A 29 -33.71 -40.36 36.00
N PHE A 30 -33.16 -41.27 36.76
CA PHE A 30 -31.79 -41.79 36.68
C PHE A 30 -31.36 -42.22 35.24
N PHE A 31 -32.36 -42.57 34.40
CA PHE A 31 -32.14 -42.98 33.02
C PHE A 31 -31.77 -41.82 32.09
N TYR A 32 -32.39 -40.66 32.24
CA TYR A 32 -32.09 -39.47 31.42
C TYR A 32 -30.75 -38.87 31.77
N LYS A 33 -30.31 -38.92 33.03
CA LYS A 33 -28.96 -38.49 33.43
C LYS A 33 -27.88 -39.34 32.80
N LYS A 34 -28.08 -40.67 32.67
CA LYS A 34 -27.11 -41.55 31.99
C LYS A 34 -27.07 -41.29 30.49
N ILE A 35 -28.21 -41.04 29.84
CA ILE A 35 -28.27 -40.73 28.40
C ILE A 35 -27.60 -39.37 28.12
N LEU A 36 -27.81 -38.36 28.95
CA LEU A 36 -27.18 -37.03 28.81
C LEU A 36 -25.65 -37.10 28.99
N VAL A 37 -25.17 -37.90 29.92
CA VAL A 37 -23.74 -38.13 30.15
C VAL A 37 -23.10 -38.90 28.97
N ILE A 38 -23.82 -39.89 28.41
CA ILE A 38 -23.35 -40.63 27.23
C ILE A 38 -23.35 -39.74 25.99
N LEU A 39 -24.33 -38.85 25.81
CA LEU A 39 -24.34 -37.86 24.75
C LEU A 39 -23.21 -36.83 24.93
N LEU A 40 -22.92 -36.32 26.12
CA LEU A 40 -21.80 -35.44 26.40
C LEU A 40 -20.44 -36.14 26.19
N LEU A 41 -20.34 -37.44 26.52
CA LEU A 41 -19.13 -38.22 26.25
C LEU A 41 -18.95 -38.52 24.76
N LEU A 42 -20.01 -38.66 23.98
CA LEU A 42 -19.95 -38.84 22.53
C LEU A 42 -19.57 -37.54 21.81
N PHE A 43 -19.87 -36.37 22.37
CA PHE A 43 -19.42 -35.10 21.85
C PHE A 43 -17.98 -34.75 22.27
N SER A 44 -17.45 -35.35 23.36
CA SER A 44 -16.07 -35.10 23.82
C SER A 44 -15.02 -36.01 23.16
N THR A 45 -15.43 -37.07 22.44
CA THR A 45 -14.48 -37.96 21.76
C THR A 45 -14.19 -37.59 20.31
N ASN A 46 -14.78 -36.50 19.79
CA ASN A 46 -14.55 -36.06 18.40
C ASN A 46 -13.69 -34.77 18.30
N CYS A 47 -12.90 -34.46 19.32
CA CYS A 47 -11.93 -33.38 19.29
C CYS A 47 -10.54 -33.91 19.61
N ASN A 48 -10.04 -34.87 18.84
CA ASN A 48 -8.63 -35.17 18.75
C ASN A 48 -8.30 -35.77 17.38
N SER A 49 -8.43 -34.97 16.34
CA SER A 49 -7.58 -35.12 15.19
C SER A 49 -6.63 -33.92 15.22
N ASP A 50 -5.56 -34.04 15.96
CA ASP A 50 -4.31 -33.36 15.61
C ASP A 50 -3.94 -33.86 14.21
N LYS A 51 -4.64 -33.39 13.19
CA LYS A 51 -4.09 -33.32 11.87
C LYS A 51 -2.92 -32.36 12.03
N LYS A 52 -1.71 -32.92 12.31
CA LYS A 52 -0.48 -32.21 12.04
C LYS A 52 -0.64 -31.61 10.68
N TYR A 53 -0.81 -30.31 10.65
CA TYR A 53 -0.83 -29.53 9.41
C TYR A 53 0.53 -29.83 8.78
N ASP A 54 0.48 -30.61 7.72
CA ASP A 54 1.68 -30.94 6.96
C ASP A 54 2.12 -29.62 6.28
N LYS A 55 3.06 -28.94 6.93
CA LYS A 55 3.64 -27.68 6.47
C LYS A 55 4.29 -27.79 5.09
N THR A 56 4.48 -29.04 4.60
CA THR A 56 5.03 -29.31 3.26
C THR A 56 3.96 -29.24 2.15
N LYS A 57 2.67 -29.17 2.49
CA LYS A 57 1.55 -29.04 1.52
C LYS A 57 0.93 -27.65 1.48
N ALA A 58 1.56 -26.66 2.10
CA ALA A 58 1.11 -25.27 2.00
C ALA A 58 1.44 -24.74 0.60
N PHE A 59 0.43 -24.71 -0.24
CA PHE A 59 0.34 -23.97 -1.50
C PHE A 59 1.42 -24.21 -2.56
N PRO A 60 1.22 -25.22 -3.45
CA PRO A 60 2.11 -25.40 -4.60
C PRO A 60 2.17 -24.21 -5.57
N ALA A 61 1.22 -23.27 -5.48
CA ALA A 61 1.17 -22.11 -6.36
C ALA A 61 2.23 -21.05 -6.06
N LEU A 62 2.70 -20.94 -4.80
CA LEU A 62 3.78 -20.01 -4.43
C LEU A 62 5.17 -20.53 -4.78
N ASP A 63 5.37 -21.86 -4.75
CA ASP A 63 6.66 -22.47 -5.11
C ASP A 63 6.97 -22.37 -6.62
N ALA A 64 5.94 -22.25 -7.46
CA ALA A 64 6.12 -22.08 -8.91
C ALA A 64 6.58 -20.67 -9.31
N VAL A 65 6.45 -19.66 -8.43
CA VAL A 65 6.84 -18.26 -8.69
C VAL A 65 8.28 -17.97 -8.26
N SER A 66 8.95 -18.89 -7.56
CA SER A 66 10.24 -18.63 -6.91
C SER A 66 11.49 -18.97 -7.77
N ASP A 67 11.36 -19.37 -9.04
CA ASP A 67 12.53 -19.70 -9.89
C ASP A 67 13.15 -18.45 -10.54
N VAL A 68 13.29 -17.40 -9.73
CA VAL A 68 13.95 -16.15 -10.12
C VAL A 68 15.47 -16.40 -10.13
N LYS A 69 16.08 -16.33 -11.33
CA LYS A 69 17.52 -16.59 -11.52
C LYS A 69 18.25 -15.34 -12.00
N ILE A 70 19.51 -15.21 -11.57
CA ILE A 70 20.42 -14.17 -12.08
C ILE A 70 20.70 -14.46 -13.57
N ASP A 71 20.67 -13.42 -14.39
CA ASP A 71 20.99 -13.46 -15.81
C ASP A 71 22.50 -13.25 -15.99
N GLU A 72 23.22 -14.33 -16.26
CA GLU A 72 24.68 -14.31 -16.45
C GLU A 72 25.13 -13.38 -17.59
N SER A 73 24.27 -13.13 -18.61
CA SER A 73 24.57 -12.20 -19.68
C SER A 73 24.76 -10.77 -19.22
N LEU A 74 24.21 -10.42 -18.05
CA LEU A 74 24.30 -9.09 -17.46
C LEU A 74 25.52 -8.92 -16.56
N LYS A 75 26.34 -9.95 -16.36
CA LYS A 75 27.49 -9.94 -15.43
C LYS A 75 28.40 -8.73 -15.64
N ASN A 76 28.72 -8.43 -16.88
CA ASN A 76 29.62 -7.32 -17.25
C ASN A 76 28.90 -5.97 -17.47
N LEU A 77 27.56 -5.92 -17.36
CA LEU A 77 26.82 -4.70 -17.52
C LEU A 77 27.01 -3.80 -16.29
N THR A 78 27.59 -2.63 -16.47
CA THR A 78 27.80 -1.67 -15.38
C THR A 78 26.52 -0.92 -15.07
N ILE A 79 26.12 -0.86 -13.80
CA ILE A 79 25.03 -0.01 -13.34
C ILE A 79 25.50 1.43 -13.35
N LYS A 80 24.80 2.29 -14.09
CA LYS A 80 25.02 3.73 -14.11
C LYS A 80 23.81 4.41 -13.48
N LEU A 81 24.04 5.15 -12.41
CA LEU A 81 23.00 5.91 -11.74
C LEU A 81 22.80 7.27 -12.40
N PRO A 82 21.59 7.76 -12.52
CA PRO A 82 21.33 9.13 -12.91
C PRO A 82 21.82 10.09 -11.83
N LYS A 83 22.15 11.31 -12.24
CA LYS A 83 22.55 12.36 -11.31
C LYS A 83 21.43 12.61 -10.30
N SER A 84 21.79 12.74 -9.03
CA SER A 84 20.82 13.02 -7.97
C SER A 84 20.21 14.43 -8.15
N GLN A 85 18.91 14.54 -7.82
CA GLN A 85 18.12 15.76 -7.95
C GLN A 85 17.39 16.07 -6.65
N ILE A 86 17.28 17.36 -6.32
CA ILE A 86 16.53 17.81 -5.15
C ILE A 86 15.03 17.57 -5.41
N ASN A 87 14.38 16.89 -4.49
CA ASN A 87 12.94 16.71 -4.51
C ASN A 87 12.28 17.75 -3.60
N GLN A 88 11.26 18.44 -4.11
CA GLN A 88 10.49 19.47 -3.40
C GLN A 88 9.03 19.10 -3.22
N ILE A 89 8.58 18.03 -3.89
CA ILE A 89 7.16 17.64 -3.94
C ILE A 89 7.04 16.14 -3.69
N TRP A 90 6.06 15.76 -2.86
CA TRP A 90 5.69 14.37 -2.65
C TRP A 90 4.17 14.22 -2.68
N LEU A 91 3.67 13.58 -3.70
CA LEU A 91 2.24 13.38 -3.94
C LEU A 91 1.75 11.95 -3.61
N GLY A 92 2.22 11.42 -2.50
CA GLY A 92 1.90 10.06 -2.08
C GLY A 92 2.75 9.00 -2.80
N SER A 93 2.27 7.77 -2.91
CA SER A 93 2.93 6.69 -3.68
C SER A 93 3.15 7.08 -5.13
N ALA A 94 2.42 8.10 -5.56
CA ALA A 94 2.42 8.66 -6.90
C ALA A 94 3.42 9.76 -7.18
N SER A 95 4.43 9.95 -6.40
CA SER A 95 5.59 10.69 -6.91
C SER A 95 6.16 10.03 -8.19
N LYS A 96 5.49 8.98 -8.66
CA LYS A 96 5.73 8.20 -9.88
C LYS A 96 5.01 8.72 -11.14
N THR A 97 4.50 9.95 -11.13
CA THR A 97 4.08 10.62 -12.37
C THR A 97 5.27 10.75 -13.32
N ASN A 98 5.05 11.08 -14.58
CA ASN A 98 6.08 11.21 -15.64
C ASN A 98 7.36 11.98 -15.27
N GLN A 99 7.36 12.67 -14.14
CA GLN A 99 8.49 13.44 -13.61
C GLN A 99 9.16 12.75 -12.43
N GLN A 100 9.02 11.43 -12.27
CA GLN A 100 9.71 10.71 -11.19
C GLN A 100 11.20 11.02 -11.19
N ILE A 101 11.68 11.54 -10.06
CA ILE A 101 13.10 11.67 -9.79
C ILE A 101 13.65 10.27 -9.55
N GLU A 102 14.50 9.80 -10.45
CA GLU A 102 15.04 8.43 -10.40
C GLU A 102 16.08 8.26 -9.26
N ASN A 103 16.77 9.35 -8.91
CA ASN A 103 17.72 9.40 -7.81
C ASN A 103 17.52 10.72 -7.04
N ILE A 104 16.95 10.62 -5.83
CA ILE A 104 16.65 11.78 -5.01
C ILE A 104 17.92 12.23 -4.29
N SER A 105 18.20 13.53 -4.28
CA SER A 105 19.35 14.06 -3.55
C SER A 105 19.21 13.83 -2.05
N LYS A 106 20.19 13.15 -1.46
CA LYS A 106 20.31 12.94 -0.02
C LYS A 106 21.78 12.81 0.34
N ASP A 107 22.22 13.67 1.23
CA ASP A 107 23.54 13.56 1.84
C ASP A 107 23.42 12.70 3.11
N PHE A 108 24.12 11.58 3.12
CA PHE A 108 24.20 10.68 4.28
C PHE A 108 25.45 10.96 5.13
N SER A 109 26.29 11.93 4.73
CA SER A 109 27.48 12.33 5.49
C SER A 109 27.09 13.35 6.57
N TYR A 110 26.85 12.88 7.78
CA TYR A 110 26.71 13.77 8.94
C TYR A 110 28.09 14.13 9.49
N ARG A 111 28.40 15.42 9.60
CA ARG A 111 29.54 15.92 10.36
C ARG A 111 29.08 16.24 11.78
N GLU A 112 29.44 15.41 12.76
CA GLU A 112 29.43 15.87 14.13
C GLU A 112 30.43 17.03 14.29
N SER A 113 29.94 18.20 14.65
CA SER A 113 30.76 19.32 15.10
C SER A 113 31.31 19.05 16.51
N GLY A 114 32.29 18.14 16.58
CA GLY A 114 32.96 17.78 17.82
C GLY A 114 34.43 17.44 17.56
N TRP A 115 35.30 17.95 18.41
CA TRP A 115 36.75 18.07 18.23
C TRP A 115 37.53 16.76 18.10
N PHE A 116 36.92 15.57 18.10
CA PHE A 116 37.69 14.32 18.26
C PHE A 116 37.31 13.11 17.37
N PHE A 117 36.60 13.19 16.27
CA PHE A 117 36.49 11.99 15.39
C PHE A 117 36.45 12.35 13.90
N ASN A 118 37.61 12.24 13.24
CA ASN A 118 37.75 12.17 11.79
C ASN A 118 37.31 10.74 11.31
N LYS A 119 36.02 10.44 11.26
CA LYS A 119 35.51 9.32 10.46
C LYS A 119 34.78 9.89 9.24
N LYS A 120 35.57 10.20 8.20
CA LYS A 120 35.05 10.39 6.84
C LYS A 120 34.39 9.07 6.41
N ASN A 121 33.14 9.13 5.96
CA ASN A 121 32.35 8.09 5.28
C ASN A 121 31.46 7.21 6.15
N GLU A 122 31.03 7.55 7.34
CA GLU A 122 29.93 6.85 8.00
C GLU A 122 28.58 7.43 7.58
N ILE A 123 27.68 6.56 7.09
CA ILE A 123 26.28 6.89 6.84
C ILE A 123 25.60 7.10 8.18
N ASN A 124 25.13 8.30 8.48
CA ASN A 124 24.45 8.63 9.72
C ASN A 124 23.11 9.31 9.43
N LEU A 125 22.11 8.98 10.24
CA LEU A 125 20.81 9.62 10.26
C LEU A 125 20.50 10.04 11.69
N ARG A 126 20.18 11.32 11.86
CA ARG A 126 19.79 11.89 13.16
C ARG A 126 18.34 12.32 13.14
N ARG A 127 17.58 11.93 14.17
CA ARG A 127 16.22 12.44 14.36
C ARG A 127 16.25 13.87 14.85
N THR A 128 15.80 14.80 14.01
CA THR A 128 15.79 16.23 14.31
C THR A 128 14.47 16.71 14.87
N TRP A 129 13.39 16.09 14.41
CA TRP A 129 12.05 16.53 14.79
C TRP A 129 11.03 15.38 14.81
N TYR A 130 10.01 15.50 15.65
CA TYR A 130 8.82 14.66 15.61
C TYR A 130 7.60 15.41 16.13
N LYS A 131 6.43 15.18 15.55
CA LYS A 131 5.15 15.77 15.97
C LYS A 131 4.02 14.75 15.91
N ASN A 132 3.12 14.81 16.90
CA ASN A 132 1.84 14.11 16.77
C ASN A 132 1.02 14.84 15.72
N ILE A 133 0.66 14.12 14.64
CA ILE A 133 -0.08 14.69 13.52
C ILE A 133 -1.55 14.31 13.53
N PHE A 134 -1.95 13.45 14.47
CA PHE A 134 -3.32 13.01 14.64
C PHE A 134 -3.80 13.29 16.03
N TYR A 135 -5.01 13.82 16.14
CA TYR A 135 -5.60 14.31 17.39
C TYR A 135 -6.46 13.28 18.13
N TYR A 136 -6.76 12.10 17.55
CA TYR A 136 -7.66 11.12 18.15
C TYR A 136 -7.02 9.76 18.46
N GLU A 137 -7.41 9.17 19.61
CA GLU A 137 -6.71 8.04 20.26
C GLU A 137 -7.08 6.63 19.77
N ASP A 138 -7.98 6.45 18.83
CA ASP A 138 -8.52 5.12 18.47
C ASP A 138 -7.87 4.50 17.21
N PHE A 139 -6.53 4.52 17.14
CA PHE A 139 -5.75 4.25 15.93
C PHE A 139 -5.24 2.82 15.75
N ALA A 140 -5.56 1.88 16.65
CA ALA A 140 -4.99 0.52 16.59
C ALA A 140 -5.33 -0.27 15.29
N LYS A 141 -6.17 0.28 14.41
CA LYS A 141 -6.67 -0.39 13.18
C LYS A 141 -6.74 0.50 11.95
N SER A 142 -6.09 1.65 11.92
CA SER A 142 -6.24 2.61 10.83
C SER A 142 -5.09 2.48 9.84
N PHE A 143 -5.40 2.30 8.56
CA PHE A 143 -4.45 2.47 7.48
C PHE A 143 -4.22 3.98 7.28
N VAL A 144 -3.00 4.43 7.51
CA VAL A 144 -2.59 5.81 7.26
C VAL A 144 -1.74 5.81 6.00
N TYR A 145 -2.19 6.55 5.01
CA TYR A 145 -1.47 6.69 3.75
C TYR A 145 -0.38 7.76 3.83
N SER A 146 0.52 7.75 2.85
CA SER A 146 1.63 8.70 2.76
C SER A 146 1.12 10.15 2.81
N PRO A 147 1.78 11.06 3.54
CA PRO A 147 1.44 12.48 3.48
C PRO A 147 1.68 13.05 2.08
N ILE A 148 0.99 14.13 1.79
CA ILE A 148 1.27 14.98 0.64
C ILE A 148 2.18 16.11 1.10
N ILE A 149 3.26 16.36 0.35
CA ILE A 149 4.13 17.52 0.58
C ILE A 149 4.19 18.31 -0.72
N THR A 150 3.67 19.50 -0.69
CA THR A 150 3.66 20.43 -1.81
C THR A 150 3.52 21.86 -1.30
N ASN A 151 3.95 22.87 -2.07
CA ASN A 151 3.84 24.28 -1.73
C ASN A 151 4.36 24.61 -0.31
N GLN A 152 5.48 24.00 0.09
CA GLN A 152 6.09 24.15 1.42
C GLN A 152 5.14 23.79 2.59
N LYS A 153 4.16 22.90 2.34
CA LYS A 153 3.20 22.42 3.32
C LYS A 153 3.17 20.89 3.35
N ILE A 154 2.88 20.34 4.52
CA ILE A 154 2.65 18.91 4.75
C ILE A 154 1.17 18.74 5.02
N PHE A 155 0.49 17.94 4.21
CA PHE A 155 -0.93 17.63 4.36
C PHE A 155 -1.11 16.18 4.77
N ASN A 156 -1.97 15.97 5.75
CA ASN A 156 -2.30 14.65 6.28
C ASN A 156 -3.81 14.48 6.33
N ILE A 157 -4.28 13.28 6.08
CA ILE A 157 -5.64 12.85 6.37
C ILE A 157 -5.57 11.69 7.35
N ASP A 158 -6.39 11.72 8.39
CA ASP A 158 -6.45 10.64 9.36
C ASP A 158 -7.65 9.72 9.10
N SER A 159 -7.70 8.61 9.82
CA SER A 159 -8.80 7.65 9.71
C SER A 159 -10.13 8.17 10.25
N SER A 160 -10.14 9.33 10.90
CA SER A 160 -11.37 10.04 11.32
C SER A 160 -11.89 10.96 10.22
N GLY A 161 -11.14 11.09 9.10
CA GLY A 161 -11.47 12.00 8.01
C GLY A 161 -11.14 13.46 8.31
N ASP A 162 -10.30 13.68 9.32
CA ASP A 162 -9.79 15.00 9.65
C ASP A 162 -8.55 15.27 8.78
N VAL A 163 -8.47 16.44 8.15
CA VAL A 163 -7.35 16.89 7.35
C VAL A 163 -6.59 17.98 8.09
N SER A 164 -5.27 17.89 8.08
CA SER A 164 -4.38 18.86 8.72
C SER A 164 -3.33 19.34 7.74
N ALA A 165 -2.99 20.61 7.79
CA ALA A 165 -1.86 21.21 7.09
C ALA A 165 -0.84 21.76 8.07
N PHE A 166 0.43 21.47 7.82
CA PHE A 166 1.57 21.98 8.57
C PHE A 166 2.53 22.71 7.64
N SER A 167 3.19 23.74 8.14
CA SER A 167 4.30 24.36 7.43
C SER A 167 5.48 23.37 7.37
N LEU A 168 6.05 23.15 6.18
CA LEU A 168 7.26 22.34 6.02
C LEU A 168 8.46 22.99 6.70
N LYS A 169 8.55 24.32 6.68
CA LYS A 169 9.66 25.09 7.24
C LYS A 169 9.58 25.23 8.75
N THR A 170 8.46 25.75 9.29
CA THR A 170 8.32 26.01 10.73
C THR A 170 7.78 24.83 11.52
N LYS A 171 7.23 23.80 10.82
CA LYS A 171 6.60 22.62 11.40
C LYS A 171 5.37 22.95 12.25
N GLU A 172 4.83 24.15 12.12
CA GLU A 172 3.63 24.60 12.83
C GLU A 172 2.37 24.17 12.12
N LEU A 173 1.30 23.94 12.88
CA LEU A 173 -0.02 23.68 12.35
C LEU A 173 -0.56 24.96 11.71
N LEU A 174 -0.89 24.90 10.43
CA LEU A 174 -1.50 25.98 9.68
C LEU A 174 -3.03 25.95 9.84
N TRP A 175 -3.61 24.78 9.63
CA TRP A 175 -5.03 24.54 9.83
C TRP A 175 -5.33 23.05 10.07
N HIS A 176 -6.46 22.78 10.72
CA HIS A 176 -7.01 21.45 10.96
C HIS A 176 -8.53 21.51 10.83
N LYS A 177 -9.09 20.64 10.00
CA LYS A 177 -10.53 20.59 9.78
C LYS A 177 -11.04 19.17 9.67
N ARG A 178 -12.24 18.98 10.24
CA ARG A 178 -13.01 17.77 10.00
C ARG A 178 -13.67 17.86 8.64
N ILE A 179 -13.22 17.01 7.73
CA ILE A 179 -13.70 16.99 6.34
C ILE A 179 -14.84 15.99 6.15
N PHE A 180 -14.79 14.86 6.85
CA PHE A 180 -15.80 13.81 6.75
C PHE A 180 -16.53 13.61 8.08
N GLU A 181 -17.82 13.28 8.02
CA GLU A 181 -18.61 12.99 9.21
C GLU A 181 -18.18 11.66 9.85
N LYS A 182 -18.09 11.64 11.18
CA LYS A 182 -17.59 10.50 11.96
C LYS A 182 -18.38 9.20 11.75
N LEU A 183 -19.64 9.29 11.37
CA LEU A 183 -20.51 8.12 11.14
C LEU A 183 -20.08 7.28 9.93
N TRP A 184 -19.57 7.89 8.89
CA TRP A 184 -19.17 7.23 7.64
C TRP A 184 -17.92 6.37 7.80
N LEU A 185 -17.06 6.72 8.75
CA LEU A 185 -15.74 6.10 8.93
C LEU A 185 -15.76 4.92 9.91
N LYS A 186 -16.89 4.65 10.58
CA LYS A 186 -16.97 3.64 11.64
C LYS A 186 -16.63 2.22 11.16
N ASN A 187 -16.94 1.90 9.91
CA ASN A 187 -16.76 0.56 9.33
C ASN A 187 -15.62 0.48 8.29
N TYR A 188 -15.20 1.61 7.71
CA TYR A 188 -14.20 1.68 6.64
C TYR A 188 -13.15 2.74 6.97
N LYS A 189 -12.00 2.28 7.45
CA LYS A 189 -10.92 3.15 7.92
C LYS A 189 -9.89 3.44 6.84
N VAL A 190 -10.35 3.67 5.62
CA VAL A 190 -9.51 3.98 4.46
C VAL A 190 -9.69 5.45 4.12
N ALA A 191 -8.60 6.20 4.09
CA ALA A 191 -8.62 7.60 3.71
C ALA A 191 -7.40 7.92 2.86
N HIS A 192 -7.60 8.55 1.71
CA HIS A 192 -6.54 8.96 0.80
C HIS A 192 -6.62 10.45 0.52
N LEU A 193 -5.45 11.03 0.25
CA LEU A 193 -5.32 12.44 -0.08
C LEU A 193 -4.46 12.57 -1.35
N GLY A 194 -4.95 13.27 -2.35
CA GLY A 194 -4.22 13.72 -3.53
C GLY A 194 -4.10 15.24 -3.54
N ALA A 195 -3.18 15.78 -4.31
CA ALA A 195 -3.02 17.24 -4.47
C ALA A 195 -2.77 17.61 -5.92
N CYS A 196 -3.28 18.78 -6.32
CA CYS A 196 -3.09 19.35 -7.62
C CYS A 196 -3.35 20.86 -7.56
N ASP A 197 -2.45 21.65 -8.08
CA ASP A 197 -2.49 23.10 -7.97
C ASP A 197 -2.65 23.55 -6.51
N GLU A 198 -3.70 24.33 -6.22
CA GLU A 198 -4.04 24.78 -4.86
C GLU A 198 -5.13 23.94 -4.18
N LYS A 199 -5.45 22.76 -4.73
CA LYS A 199 -6.50 21.88 -4.22
C LYS A 199 -5.94 20.60 -3.65
N LEU A 200 -6.61 20.09 -2.61
CA LEU A 200 -6.50 18.72 -2.15
C LEU A 200 -7.77 17.97 -2.55
N PHE A 201 -7.59 16.71 -2.91
CA PHE A 201 -8.70 15.80 -3.17
C PHE A 201 -8.67 14.71 -2.12
N ALA A 202 -9.67 14.73 -1.24
CA ALA A 202 -9.77 13.79 -0.13
C ALA A 202 -10.86 12.76 -0.41
N VAL A 203 -10.55 11.50 -0.14
CA VAL A 203 -11.52 10.42 -0.09
C VAL A 203 -11.39 9.70 1.24
N ALA A 204 -12.51 9.38 1.87
CA ALA A 204 -12.52 8.64 3.12
C ALA A 204 -13.82 7.83 3.26
N GLY A 205 -13.69 6.61 3.80
CA GLY A 205 -14.83 5.75 4.05
C GLY A 205 -15.58 5.37 2.78
N VAL A 206 -16.91 5.48 2.82
CA VAL A 206 -17.80 5.06 1.74
C VAL A 206 -18.33 6.28 1.02
N ASN A 207 -18.20 6.28 -0.30
CA ASN A 207 -19.00 7.08 -1.24
C ASN A 207 -18.63 8.55 -1.49
N GLN A 208 -17.66 9.14 -0.80
CA GLN A 208 -17.43 10.58 -0.96
C GLN A 208 -16.02 10.93 -1.44
N ILE A 209 -15.96 11.85 -2.40
CA ILE A 209 -14.75 12.60 -2.74
C ILE A 209 -15.01 14.07 -2.51
N LYS A 210 -14.05 14.78 -1.93
CA LYS A 210 -14.13 16.22 -1.66
C LYS A 210 -12.89 16.94 -2.17
N ALA A 211 -13.09 18.08 -2.80
CA ALA A 211 -12.00 19.01 -3.08
C ALA A 211 -11.93 20.06 -1.98
N ILE A 212 -10.71 20.38 -1.56
CA ILE A 212 -10.41 21.21 -0.40
C ILE A 212 -9.36 22.23 -0.82
N ASN A 213 -9.51 23.46 -0.41
CA ASN A 213 -8.50 24.50 -0.59
C ASN A 213 -7.27 24.21 0.30
N GLN A 214 -6.07 24.22 -0.28
CA GLN A 214 -4.81 23.97 0.44
C GLN A 214 -4.47 25.03 1.47
N ASN A 215 -4.99 26.26 1.36
CA ASN A 215 -4.60 27.38 2.21
C ASN A 215 -5.36 27.41 3.54
N ASP A 216 -6.64 27.05 3.53
CA ASP A 216 -7.53 27.21 4.67
C ASP A 216 -8.34 25.96 5.03
N GLY A 217 -8.32 24.93 4.17
CA GLY A 217 -9.04 23.68 4.38
C GLY A 217 -10.54 23.78 4.09
N GLU A 218 -11.02 24.85 3.43
CA GLU A 218 -12.43 24.97 3.04
C GLU A 218 -12.80 23.98 1.93
N ILE A 219 -14.00 23.40 2.02
CA ILE A 219 -14.52 22.47 1.02
C ILE A 219 -14.97 23.29 -0.18
N LEU A 220 -14.33 23.06 -1.34
CA LEU A 220 -14.66 23.71 -2.60
C LEU A 220 -15.85 23.05 -3.29
N TRP A 221 -15.86 21.72 -3.29
CA TRP A 221 -16.96 20.89 -3.76
C TRP A 221 -16.91 19.50 -3.14
N GLN A 222 -18.03 18.81 -3.18
CA GLN A 222 -18.14 17.40 -2.78
C GLN A 222 -19.00 16.63 -3.76
N LYS A 223 -18.71 15.33 -3.91
CA LYS A 223 -19.45 14.40 -4.74
C LYS A 223 -19.68 13.09 -4.01
N ASP A 224 -20.93 12.65 -3.99
CA ASP A 224 -21.31 11.33 -3.48
C ASP A 224 -21.34 10.33 -4.65
N LEU A 225 -20.61 9.23 -4.49
CA LEU A 225 -20.47 8.17 -5.47
C LEU A 225 -20.66 6.84 -4.75
N SER A 226 -21.62 6.03 -5.13
CA SER A 226 -22.00 4.79 -4.41
C SER A 226 -20.93 3.68 -4.49
N VAL A 227 -19.67 4.01 -4.21
CA VAL A 227 -18.49 3.12 -4.29
C VAL A 227 -17.52 3.37 -3.14
N ILE A 228 -16.69 2.38 -2.82
CA ILE A 228 -15.56 2.55 -1.89
C ILE A 228 -14.32 2.86 -2.69
N PHE A 229 -13.71 4.01 -2.41
CA PHE A 229 -12.41 4.35 -3.00
C PHE A 229 -11.29 3.72 -2.20
N ASN A 230 -10.36 3.07 -2.88
CA ASN A 230 -9.21 2.39 -2.29
C ASN A 230 -7.86 2.81 -2.90
N SER A 231 -7.86 3.84 -3.74
CA SER A 231 -6.65 4.42 -4.32
C SER A 231 -6.51 5.90 -3.99
N THR A 232 -5.30 6.42 -4.11
CA THR A 232 -5.02 7.86 -3.97
C THR A 232 -5.53 8.59 -5.23
N PRO A 233 -6.30 9.68 -5.09
CA PRO A 233 -6.69 10.52 -6.23
C PRO A 233 -5.46 11.16 -6.87
N ILE A 234 -5.41 11.19 -8.19
CA ILE A 234 -4.42 11.95 -8.96
C ILE A 234 -5.13 13.01 -9.80
N CYS A 235 -4.41 14.05 -10.17
CA CYS A 235 -4.97 15.16 -10.94
C CYS A 235 -3.96 15.67 -11.97
N ASP A 236 -4.46 16.12 -13.12
CA ASP A 236 -3.67 16.75 -14.18
C ASP A 236 -3.97 18.26 -14.36
N GLY A 237 -4.65 18.88 -13.39
CA GLY A 237 -5.11 20.27 -13.44
C GLY A 237 -6.56 20.40 -13.93
N GLU A 238 -6.98 19.60 -14.87
CA GLU A 238 -8.32 19.61 -15.46
C GLU A 238 -9.23 18.52 -14.89
N SER A 239 -8.69 17.36 -14.63
CA SER A 239 -9.42 16.19 -14.20
C SER A 239 -8.77 15.51 -12.99
N VAL A 240 -9.60 14.94 -12.13
CA VAL A 240 -9.21 14.06 -11.03
C VAL A 240 -9.54 12.63 -11.41
N TYR A 241 -8.54 11.74 -11.31
CA TYR A 241 -8.69 10.31 -11.60
C TYR A 241 -8.56 9.51 -10.31
N ILE A 242 -9.44 8.54 -10.09
CA ILE A 242 -9.44 7.71 -8.91
C ILE A 242 -10.06 6.34 -9.20
N SER A 243 -9.49 5.28 -8.62
CA SER A 243 -10.03 3.93 -8.73
C SER A 243 -10.76 3.52 -7.45
N SER A 244 -11.78 2.68 -7.63
CA SER A 244 -12.60 2.12 -6.56
C SER A 244 -12.35 0.63 -6.37
N SER A 245 -12.76 0.11 -5.21
CA SER A 245 -12.58 -1.30 -4.83
C SER A 245 -13.35 -2.30 -5.69
N ASP A 246 -14.36 -1.84 -6.42
CA ASP A 246 -15.14 -2.63 -7.37
C ASP A 246 -14.63 -2.50 -8.82
N ASN A 247 -13.33 -2.19 -8.98
CA ASN A 247 -12.64 -2.10 -10.26
C ASN A 247 -13.24 -1.08 -11.24
N LYS A 248 -13.60 0.10 -10.73
CA LYS A 248 -13.98 1.23 -11.59
C LYS A 248 -12.94 2.33 -11.48
N THR A 249 -12.71 3.04 -12.58
CA THR A 249 -11.92 4.26 -12.60
C THR A 249 -12.79 5.42 -13.02
N PHE A 250 -12.80 6.47 -12.22
CA PHE A 250 -13.56 7.68 -12.42
C PHE A 250 -12.63 8.80 -12.90
N ALA A 251 -13.11 9.60 -13.85
CA ALA A 251 -12.58 10.93 -14.12
C ALA A 251 -13.62 11.96 -13.75
N LEU A 252 -13.24 12.88 -12.86
CA LEU A 252 -14.10 13.98 -12.44
C LEU A 252 -13.47 15.31 -12.85
N ASN A 253 -14.28 16.29 -13.13
CA ASN A 253 -13.82 17.66 -13.34
C ASN A 253 -13.19 18.19 -12.03
N ALA A 254 -11.95 18.66 -12.08
CA ALA A 254 -11.20 19.12 -10.91
C ALA A 254 -11.78 20.41 -10.29
N GLN A 255 -12.62 21.16 -11.01
CA GLN A 255 -13.18 22.43 -10.55
C GLN A 255 -14.52 22.27 -9.83
N ASN A 256 -15.38 21.32 -10.28
CA ASN A 256 -16.74 21.19 -9.78
C ASN A 256 -17.15 19.76 -9.39
N GLY A 257 -16.28 18.75 -9.58
CA GLY A 257 -16.56 17.36 -9.22
C GLY A 257 -17.54 16.62 -10.13
N GLU A 258 -17.93 17.18 -11.27
CA GLU A 258 -18.78 16.48 -12.24
C GLU A 258 -18.05 15.30 -12.87
N ILE A 259 -18.75 14.17 -13.01
CA ILE A 259 -18.20 12.98 -13.65
C ILE A 259 -18.07 13.25 -15.15
N LYS A 260 -16.83 13.15 -15.65
CA LYS A 260 -16.55 13.22 -17.09
C LYS A 260 -16.78 11.85 -17.74
N TRP A 261 -16.27 10.80 -17.12
CA TRP A 261 -16.43 9.41 -17.57
C TRP A 261 -16.16 8.41 -16.45
N ILE A 262 -16.60 7.17 -16.64
CA ILE A 262 -16.34 6.03 -15.77
C ILE A 262 -15.91 4.87 -16.66
N HIS A 263 -14.77 4.25 -16.34
CA HIS A 263 -14.35 2.97 -16.92
C HIS A 263 -14.65 1.84 -15.94
N TYR A 264 -15.08 0.69 -16.45
CA TYR A 264 -15.43 -0.50 -15.69
C TYR A 264 -14.44 -1.62 -16.05
N GLY A 265 -13.64 -2.06 -15.07
CA GLY A 265 -12.84 -3.28 -15.15
C GLY A 265 -13.66 -4.53 -14.80
N ILE A 266 -13.01 -5.69 -14.80
CA ILE A 266 -13.66 -6.94 -14.43
C ILE A 266 -13.96 -6.93 -12.92
N ALA A 267 -15.22 -7.09 -12.55
CA ALA A 267 -15.64 -7.15 -11.16
C ALA A 267 -15.10 -8.41 -10.47
N LYS A 268 -14.60 -8.27 -9.23
CA LYS A 268 -14.20 -9.39 -8.36
C LYS A 268 -14.91 -9.31 -7.03
N SER A 269 -15.20 -10.48 -6.46
CA SER A 269 -15.90 -10.61 -5.16
C SER A 269 -14.99 -10.37 -3.97
N LEU A 270 -13.67 -10.55 -4.12
CA LEU A 270 -12.66 -10.38 -3.07
C LEU A 270 -11.49 -9.58 -3.63
N ALA A 271 -11.16 -8.46 -2.97
CA ALA A 271 -9.97 -7.66 -3.21
C ALA A 271 -9.22 -7.46 -1.91
N ILE A 272 -7.89 -7.36 -1.96
CA ILE A 272 -7.08 -6.86 -0.83
C ILE A 272 -7.45 -5.39 -0.59
N PHE A 273 -7.36 -4.93 0.65
CA PHE A 273 -7.53 -3.52 0.99
C PHE A 273 -6.31 -2.73 0.46
N GLY A 274 -6.41 -2.25 -0.75
CA GLY A 274 -5.42 -1.48 -1.47
C GLY A 274 -5.70 -1.58 -2.95
N SER A 275 -5.34 -0.56 -3.70
CA SER A 275 -5.38 -0.57 -5.15
C SER A 275 -4.26 0.33 -5.62
N ALA A 276 -3.58 -0.11 -6.65
CA ALA A 276 -2.59 0.73 -7.31
C ALA A 276 -3.24 2.06 -7.69
N GLN A 277 -2.52 3.13 -7.43
CA GLN A 277 -2.93 4.45 -7.87
C GLN A 277 -2.91 4.48 -9.40
N PRO A 278 -3.94 5.03 -10.07
CA PRO A 278 -3.84 5.32 -11.49
C PRO A 278 -2.70 6.31 -11.76
N ILE A 279 -2.09 6.22 -12.93
CA ILE A 279 -1.05 7.16 -13.38
C ILE A 279 -1.38 7.63 -14.79
N PHE A 280 -0.90 8.80 -15.19
CA PHE A 280 -1.07 9.26 -16.56
C PHE A 280 0.25 9.62 -17.24
N SER A 281 0.28 9.48 -18.57
CA SER A 281 1.41 9.85 -19.43
C SER A 281 0.87 10.35 -20.76
N GLY A 282 1.00 11.65 -21.01
CA GLY A 282 0.38 12.29 -22.17
C GLY A 282 -1.14 12.10 -22.17
N ASP A 283 -1.69 11.51 -23.21
CA ASP A 283 -3.12 11.23 -23.36
C ASP A 283 -3.55 9.87 -22.79
N PHE A 284 -2.62 9.10 -22.21
CA PHE A 284 -2.90 7.79 -21.61
C PHE A 284 -3.13 7.92 -20.12
N LEU A 285 -4.14 7.21 -19.61
CA LEU A 285 -4.33 6.91 -18.20
C LEU A 285 -4.13 5.40 -17.99
N ILE A 286 -3.22 5.03 -17.11
CA ILE A 286 -2.96 3.63 -16.76
C ILE A 286 -3.69 3.34 -15.45
N ALA A 287 -4.65 2.41 -15.50
CA ALA A 287 -5.42 1.95 -14.35
C ALA A 287 -5.16 0.48 -14.08
N SER A 288 -4.95 0.12 -12.82
CA SER A 288 -4.72 -1.26 -12.38
C SER A 288 -5.85 -1.71 -11.49
N TYR A 289 -6.23 -2.98 -11.56
CA TYR A 289 -7.39 -3.52 -10.86
C TYR A 289 -7.06 -4.76 -10.05
N SER A 290 -7.91 -5.05 -9.06
CA SER A 290 -7.81 -6.22 -8.20
C SER A 290 -8.06 -7.55 -8.94
N SER A 291 -8.56 -7.51 -10.17
CA SER A 291 -8.63 -8.66 -11.07
C SER A 291 -7.28 -9.14 -11.61
N GLY A 292 -6.23 -8.34 -11.42
CA GLY A 292 -4.89 -8.61 -11.97
C GLY A 292 -4.64 -7.95 -13.30
N GLU A 293 -5.56 -7.14 -13.77
CA GLU A 293 -5.49 -6.48 -15.06
C GLU A 293 -4.98 -5.06 -14.93
N ILE A 294 -4.33 -4.61 -16.01
CA ILE A 294 -3.91 -3.24 -16.22
C ILE A 294 -4.50 -2.74 -17.55
N TYR A 295 -5.04 -1.55 -17.53
CA TYR A 295 -5.67 -0.89 -18.67
C TYR A 295 -4.95 0.39 -19.03
N ALA A 296 -4.78 0.64 -20.33
CA ALA A 296 -4.49 1.99 -20.81
C ALA A 296 -5.78 2.57 -21.39
N LEU A 297 -6.19 3.68 -20.81
CA LEU A 297 -7.41 4.39 -21.19
C LEU A 297 -7.04 5.71 -21.86
N ASN A 298 -7.84 6.14 -22.82
CA ASN A 298 -7.79 7.52 -23.26
C ASN A 298 -8.14 8.44 -22.09
N LYS A 299 -7.22 9.27 -21.68
CA LYS A 299 -7.35 10.12 -20.48
C LYS A 299 -8.57 11.06 -20.54
N LYS A 300 -8.96 11.51 -21.71
CA LYS A 300 -10.09 12.45 -21.89
C LYS A 300 -11.45 11.77 -21.98
N THR A 301 -11.51 10.59 -22.61
CA THR A 301 -12.78 9.91 -22.92
C THR A 301 -13.06 8.70 -22.05
N GLY A 302 -12.03 8.13 -21.39
CA GLY A 302 -12.12 6.86 -20.66
C GLY A 302 -12.19 5.61 -21.56
N GLU A 303 -12.04 5.78 -22.89
CA GLU A 303 -12.04 4.68 -23.82
C GLU A 303 -10.84 3.75 -23.59
N ASN A 304 -11.10 2.43 -23.58
CA ASN A 304 -10.05 1.42 -23.48
C ASN A 304 -9.23 1.37 -24.78
N LEU A 305 -7.95 1.68 -24.68
CA LEU A 305 -7.00 1.61 -25.79
C LEU A 305 -6.36 0.23 -25.88
N TRP A 306 -5.99 -0.35 -24.73
CA TRP A 306 -5.51 -1.71 -24.58
C TRP A 306 -5.62 -2.17 -23.12
N SER A 307 -5.58 -3.50 -22.93
CA SER A 307 -5.49 -4.11 -21.59
C SER A 307 -4.51 -5.27 -21.59
N GLN A 308 -3.93 -5.54 -20.42
CA GLN A 308 -2.99 -6.63 -20.17
C GLN A 308 -3.29 -7.31 -18.86
N ASP A 309 -3.04 -8.63 -18.81
CA ASP A 309 -3.16 -9.44 -17.59
C ASP A 309 -1.78 -9.67 -16.97
N LEU A 310 -1.66 -9.45 -15.66
CA LEU A 310 -0.45 -9.68 -14.86
C LEU A 310 -0.50 -11.00 -14.06
N ASN A 311 -1.48 -11.86 -14.36
CA ASN A 311 -1.58 -13.19 -13.75
C ASN A 311 -0.75 -14.21 -14.51
N LEU A 312 0.00 -15.05 -13.80
CA LEU A 312 0.85 -16.08 -14.40
C LEU A 312 0.02 -17.22 -15.03
N ASN A 313 -1.11 -17.57 -14.42
CA ASN A 313 -1.97 -18.67 -14.84
C ASN A 313 -3.41 -18.18 -15.00
N GLN A 314 -3.89 -18.15 -16.25
CA GLN A 314 -5.31 -17.85 -16.55
C GLN A 314 -6.28 -18.97 -16.12
N VAL A 315 -5.77 -20.14 -15.71
CA VAL A 315 -6.59 -21.36 -15.47
C VAL A 315 -7.26 -21.33 -14.08
N TYR A 316 -6.84 -20.47 -13.18
CA TYR A 316 -7.40 -20.42 -11.83
C TYR A 316 -8.40 -19.27 -11.68
N ASN A 317 -9.56 -19.40 -12.30
CA ASN A 317 -10.79 -18.65 -11.96
C ASN A 317 -11.30 -19.04 -10.55
N SER A 318 -10.42 -19.19 -9.56
CA SER A 318 -10.90 -19.35 -8.19
C SER A 318 -10.91 -17.96 -7.54
N ASP A 319 -12.06 -17.56 -7.02
CA ASP A 319 -12.28 -16.35 -6.22
C ASP A 319 -11.36 -16.27 -4.98
N PHE A 320 -10.55 -17.31 -4.74
CA PHE A 320 -9.64 -17.45 -3.61
C PHE A 320 -8.20 -16.98 -3.87
N PHE A 321 -7.82 -16.67 -5.11
CA PHE A 321 -6.48 -16.15 -5.40
C PHE A 321 -6.48 -14.62 -5.40
N LEU A 322 -5.62 -14.06 -4.56
CA LEU A 322 -5.36 -12.62 -4.50
C LEU A 322 -4.44 -12.26 -5.68
N ASN A 323 -5.03 -11.80 -6.77
CA ASN A 323 -4.31 -11.42 -8.00
C ASN A 323 -4.13 -9.90 -8.13
N ASP A 324 -4.31 -9.18 -7.03
CA ASP A 324 -4.36 -7.73 -7.02
C ASP A 324 -3.09 -7.10 -7.62
N VAL A 325 -3.26 -6.01 -8.34
CA VAL A 325 -2.17 -5.12 -8.74
C VAL A 325 -2.13 -3.97 -7.76
N ASP A 326 -1.38 -4.14 -6.66
CA ASP A 326 -1.26 -3.13 -5.61
C ASP A 326 -0.08 -2.19 -5.84
N ALA A 327 0.97 -2.68 -6.51
CA ALA A 327 2.11 -1.88 -6.87
C ALA A 327 1.74 -0.89 -7.98
N THR A 328 2.01 0.40 -7.75
CA THR A 328 1.75 1.45 -8.73
C THR A 328 2.59 1.24 -9.99
N PRO A 329 2.01 1.19 -11.19
CA PRO A 329 2.75 1.13 -12.44
C PRO A 329 3.65 2.35 -12.61
N LEU A 330 4.62 2.24 -13.51
CA LEU A 330 5.51 3.34 -13.86
C LEU A 330 5.61 3.45 -15.38
N VAL A 331 5.55 4.69 -15.90
CA VAL A 331 5.76 4.95 -17.32
C VAL A 331 7.04 5.73 -17.52
N LYS A 332 7.90 5.21 -18.40
CA LYS A 332 9.15 5.90 -18.79
C LYS A 332 9.47 5.60 -20.25
N ASN A 333 9.70 6.63 -21.06
CA ASN A 333 10.07 6.52 -22.47
C ASN A 333 9.12 5.60 -23.27
N ASP A 334 7.83 5.85 -23.17
CA ASP A 334 6.77 5.08 -23.85
C ASP A 334 6.72 3.58 -23.44
N VAL A 335 7.28 3.22 -22.29
CA VAL A 335 7.20 1.87 -21.72
C VAL A 335 6.49 1.93 -20.36
N VAL A 336 5.48 1.09 -20.22
CA VAL A 336 4.78 0.84 -18.94
C VAL A 336 5.45 -0.35 -18.24
N TYR A 337 5.94 -0.13 -17.04
CA TYR A 337 6.41 -1.21 -16.16
C TYR A 337 5.33 -1.47 -15.12
N ALA A 338 4.90 -2.71 -15.02
CA ALA A 338 3.86 -3.13 -14.08
C ALA A 338 4.20 -4.47 -13.45
N ILE A 339 3.79 -4.65 -12.21
CA ILE A 339 3.98 -5.89 -11.44
C ILE A 339 2.71 -6.18 -10.66
N GLY A 340 2.28 -7.44 -10.68
CA GLY A 340 1.10 -7.91 -9.96
C GLY A 340 1.46 -8.98 -8.92
N ASN A 341 0.58 -9.14 -7.93
CA ASN A 341 0.64 -10.24 -6.98
C ASN A 341 0.36 -11.60 -7.66
N GLY A 342 -0.35 -11.57 -8.81
CA GLY A 342 -0.62 -12.74 -9.65
C GLY A 342 0.59 -13.39 -10.29
N GLY A 343 1.79 -12.86 -10.11
CA GLY A 343 3.06 -13.52 -10.45
C GLY A 343 3.81 -12.96 -11.64
N LEU A 344 3.31 -11.96 -12.35
CA LEU A 344 3.98 -11.39 -13.51
C LEU A 344 4.42 -9.94 -13.29
N MET A 345 5.66 -9.68 -13.72
CA MET A 345 6.17 -8.35 -14.02
C MET A 345 6.32 -8.20 -15.54
N LYS A 346 5.86 -7.10 -16.09
CA LYS A 346 5.90 -6.81 -17.52
C LYS A 346 6.48 -5.43 -17.81
N ALA A 347 7.16 -5.32 -18.95
CA ALA A 347 7.34 -4.06 -19.66
C ALA A 347 6.46 -4.11 -20.92
N ILE A 348 5.62 -3.10 -21.07
CA ILE A 348 4.56 -3.04 -22.07
C ILE A 348 4.74 -1.76 -22.88
N SER A 349 4.59 -1.83 -24.19
CA SER A 349 4.55 -0.63 -25.03
C SER A 349 3.35 0.23 -24.66
N LEU A 350 3.57 1.48 -24.25
CA LEU A 350 2.50 2.40 -23.89
C LEU A 350 1.50 2.61 -25.03
N LYS A 351 1.99 2.64 -26.26
CA LYS A 351 1.17 2.93 -27.46
C LYS A 351 0.37 1.73 -27.96
N THR A 352 0.99 0.54 -27.96
CA THR A 352 0.37 -0.65 -28.58
C THR A 352 -0.18 -1.65 -27.57
N GLY A 353 0.24 -1.58 -26.31
CA GLY A 353 -0.10 -2.58 -25.31
C GLY A 353 0.65 -3.91 -25.45
N GLU A 354 1.60 -4.03 -26.39
CA GLU A 354 2.35 -5.26 -26.60
C GLU A 354 3.41 -5.46 -25.53
N ASP A 355 3.61 -6.73 -25.14
CA ASP A 355 4.68 -7.12 -24.22
C ASP A 355 6.05 -6.89 -24.86
N ILE A 356 6.87 -6.01 -24.29
CA ILE A 356 8.30 -5.89 -24.60
C ILE A 356 9.05 -7.06 -23.96
N TRP A 357 8.74 -7.32 -22.70
CA TRP A 357 9.16 -8.50 -21.97
C TRP A 357 8.21 -8.79 -20.80
N LYS A 358 8.23 -10.06 -20.36
CA LYS A 358 7.54 -10.51 -19.15
C LYS A 358 8.42 -11.45 -18.35
N LYS A 359 8.30 -11.42 -17.02
CA LYS A 359 9.06 -12.24 -16.06
C LYS A 359 8.15 -12.72 -14.92
N SER A 360 8.42 -13.94 -14.43
CA SER A 360 7.71 -14.49 -13.28
C SER A 360 8.26 -13.88 -11.99
N ILE A 361 7.81 -12.66 -11.68
CA ILE A 361 8.15 -11.92 -10.47
C ILE A 361 6.84 -11.36 -9.91
N ALA A 362 6.50 -11.72 -8.66
CA ALA A 362 5.36 -11.20 -7.94
C ALA A 362 5.77 -10.14 -6.92
N SER A 363 4.98 -9.08 -6.78
CA SER A 363 5.13 -8.11 -5.70
C SER A 363 3.81 -7.40 -5.42
N VAL A 364 3.60 -7.01 -4.18
CA VAL A 364 2.50 -6.15 -3.73
C VAL A 364 2.99 -4.76 -3.35
N VAL A 365 4.31 -4.53 -3.36
CA VAL A 365 4.90 -3.25 -3.00
C VAL A 365 5.50 -2.55 -4.19
N ASP A 366 5.53 -1.23 -4.09
CA ASP A 366 6.09 -0.39 -5.12
C ASP A 366 7.55 -0.69 -5.40
N PHE A 367 7.93 -0.63 -6.66
CA PHE A 367 9.29 -0.75 -7.15
C PHE A 367 9.85 0.62 -7.56
N TRP A 368 11.17 0.72 -7.74
CA TRP A 368 11.84 1.96 -8.11
C TRP A 368 12.65 1.80 -9.39
N LEU A 369 12.54 2.77 -10.30
CA LEU A 369 13.38 2.85 -11.50
C LEU A 369 14.49 3.86 -11.27
N ALA A 370 15.74 3.45 -11.49
CA ALA A 370 16.88 4.37 -11.58
C ALA A 370 17.84 3.93 -12.68
N GLY A 371 18.11 4.83 -13.60
CA GLY A 371 18.95 4.55 -14.78
C GLY A 371 18.34 3.44 -15.64
N ASP A 372 19.09 2.36 -15.79
CA ASP A 372 18.66 1.21 -16.59
C ASP A 372 18.09 0.05 -15.76
N PHE A 373 17.87 0.24 -14.46
CA PHE A 373 17.43 -0.83 -13.57
C PHE A 373 16.17 -0.48 -12.78
N LEU A 374 15.30 -1.50 -12.67
CA LEU A 374 14.17 -1.53 -11.77
C LEU A 374 14.59 -2.28 -10.50
N TYR A 375 14.41 -1.65 -9.34
CA TYR A 375 14.69 -2.26 -8.05
C TYR A 375 13.37 -2.73 -7.43
N VAL A 376 13.25 -4.03 -7.25
CA VAL A 376 12.00 -4.71 -6.89
C VAL A 376 12.18 -5.55 -5.65
N ILE A 377 11.32 -5.42 -4.66
CA ILE A 377 11.22 -6.37 -3.55
C ILE A 377 10.10 -7.35 -3.90
N ASN A 378 10.44 -8.62 -4.09
CA ASN A 378 9.45 -9.63 -4.43
C ASN A 378 8.74 -10.22 -3.19
N GLY A 379 7.74 -11.08 -3.41
CA GLY A 379 6.96 -11.73 -2.34
C GLY A 379 7.79 -12.58 -1.37
N ASP A 380 9.01 -12.97 -1.74
CA ASP A 380 9.97 -13.69 -0.87
C ASP A 380 10.89 -12.77 -0.08
N ASN A 381 10.65 -11.45 -0.10
CA ASN A 381 11.53 -10.42 0.46
C ASN A 381 12.95 -10.43 -0.15
N LYS A 382 13.08 -10.82 -1.41
CA LYS A 382 14.30 -10.64 -2.16
C LYS A 382 14.29 -9.30 -2.87
N LEU A 383 15.37 -8.54 -2.74
CA LEU A 383 15.59 -7.32 -3.52
C LEU A 383 16.32 -7.69 -4.80
N LEU A 384 15.76 -7.28 -5.92
CA LEU A 384 16.21 -7.61 -7.28
C LEU A 384 16.63 -6.32 -8.00
N ALA A 385 17.71 -6.36 -8.78
CA ALA A 385 18.01 -5.37 -9.80
C ALA A 385 17.64 -5.95 -11.18
N VAL A 386 16.52 -5.51 -11.72
CA VAL A 386 15.96 -5.99 -12.99
C VAL A 386 16.34 -5.01 -14.10
N TYR A 387 16.99 -5.50 -15.14
CA TYR A 387 17.37 -4.69 -16.30
C TYR A 387 16.14 -4.31 -17.12
N LYS A 388 15.88 -3.02 -17.22
CA LYS A 388 14.61 -2.50 -17.79
C LYS A 388 14.36 -2.87 -19.24
N LYS A 389 15.42 -3.18 -20.03
CA LYS A 389 15.28 -3.52 -21.46
C LYS A 389 14.87 -4.96 -21.71
N THR A 390 15.25 -5.91 -20.84
CA THR A 390 15.04 -7.34 -21.08
C THR A 390 14.32 -8.06 -19.95
N GLY A 391 14.17 -7.42 -18.79
CA GLY A 391 13.67 -8.04 -17.56
C GLY A 391 14.67 -9.02 -16.93
N GLY A 392 15.92 -9.10 -17.45
CA GLY A 392 16.99 -9.91 -16.86
C GLY A 392 17.38 -9.40 -15.48
N ILE A 393 17.72 -10.31 -14.56
CA ILE A 393 18.11 -9.97 -13.19
C ILE A 393 19.61 -9.91 -13.10
N LYS A 394 20.16 -8.73 -12.82
CA LYS A 394 21.61 -8.56 -12.68
C LYS A 394 22.13 -9.09 -11.36
N TRP A 395 21.47 -8.78 -10.28
CA TRP A 395 21.76 -9.28 -8.94
C TRP A 395 20.48 -9.41 -8.12
N MET A 396 20.57 -10.24 -7.09
CA MET A 396 19.49 -10.53 -6.18
C MET A 396 20.06 -10.74 -4.78
N VAL A 397 19.42 -10.20 -3.75
CA VAL A 397 19.82 -10.36 -2.35
C VAL A 397 18.60 -10.68 -1.49
N GLN A 398 18.74 -11.64 -0.57
CA GLN A 398 17.74 -11.91 0.45
C GLN A 398 17.81 -10.83 1.52
N LEU A 399 16.73 -10.07 1.68
CA LEU A 399 16.60 -9.13 2.78
C LEU A 399 16.26 -9.86 4.08
N PRO A 400 16.62 -9.32 5.27
CA PRO A 400 16.32 -9.95 6.54
C PRO A 400 14.81 -10.17 6.76
N ASP A 401 14.39 -11.44 6.81
CA ASP A 401 12.97 -11.84 6.91
C ASP A 401 12.45 -11.88 8.34
N PHE A 402 13.32 -12.16 9.32
CA PHE A 402 12.91 -12.46 10.68
C PHE A 402 13.68 -11.62 11.69
N LYS A 403 12.99 -11.16 12.74
CA LYS A 403 13.64 -10.47 13.87
C LYS A 403 14.62 -11.39 14.61
N ASN A 404 14.31 -12.68 14.68
CA ASN A 404 15.18 -13.70 15.25
C ASN A 404 15.20 -14.89 14.28
N PRO A 405 16.34 -15.15 13.57
CA PRO A 405 16.44 -16.24 12.61
C PRO A 405 16.18 -17.63 13.19
N LYS A 406 16.32 -17.78 14.53
CA LYS A 406 16.04 -19.04 15.24
C LYS A 406 14.55 -19.25 15.55
N LYS A 407 13.72 -18.21 15.42
CA LYS A 407 12.26 -18.25 15.64
C LYS A 407 11.53 -17.94 14.35
N ILE A 408 11.26 -18.96 13.55
CA ILE A 408 10.54 -18.88 12.24
C ILE A 408 9.04 -18.58 12.43
N ALA A 409 8.64 -17.73 13.39
CA ALA A 409 7.23 -17.61 13.72
C ALA A 409 6.51 -16.54 12.93
N THR A 410 7.19 -15.46 12.49
CA THR A 410 6.54 -14.33 11.78
C THR A 410 7.51 -13.72 10.79
N LYS A 411 7.19 -13.76 9.52
CA LYS A 411 7.89 -13.07 8.45
C LYS A 411 7.53 -11.59 8.50
N PHE A 412 8.52 -10.71 8.38
CA PHE A 412 8.27 -9.28 8.26
C PHE A 412 7.89 -8.92 6.82
N ASN A 413 7.05 -7.89 6.70
CA ASN A 413 6.72 -7.30 5.41
C ASN A 413 7.61 -6.08 5.15
N TYR A 414 8.14 -6.01 3.94
CA TYR A 414 8.74 -4.79 3.42
C TYR A 414 7.63 -3.91 2.85
N ILE A 415 7.84 -2.59 2.92
CA ILE A 415 6.86 -1.59 2.46
C ILE A 415 7.22 -1.12 1.06
N GLY A 416 8.50 -1.19 0.69
CA GLY A 416 9.00 -0.79 -0.61
C GLY A 416 10.45 -0.35 -0.55
N VAL A 417 10.93 0.11 -1.70
CA VAL A 417 12.30 0.61 -1.90
C VAL A 417 12.28 1.90 -2.70
N ILE A 418 13.16 2.84 -2.35
CA ILE A 418 13.42 4.08 -3.09
C ILE A 418 14.92 4.26 -3.32
N MET A 419 15.30 5.12 -4.28
CA MET A 419 16.70 5.52 -4.51
C MET A 419 16.91 6.93 -4.03
N ALA A 420 17.93 7.14 -3.19
CA ALA A 420 18.35 8.45 -2.77
C ALA A 420 19.85 8.49 -2.41
N GLY A 421 20.55 9.56 -2.77
CA GLY A 421 21.98 9.73 -2.48
C GLY A 421 22.84 8.58 -2.96
N ASP A 422 22.53 8.05 -4.15
CA ASP A 422 23.19 6.89 -4.76
C ASP A 422 23.07 5.59 -3.94
N LYS A 423 22.03 5.49 -3.08
CA LYS A 423 21.73 4.32 -2.25
C LYS A 423 20.28 3.91 -2.41
N LEU A 424 20.02 2.62 -2.25
CA LEU A 424 18.68 2.09 -2.09
C LEU A 424 18.29 2.11 -0.61
N LEU A 425 17.11 2.59 -0.33
CA LEU A 425 16.51 2.60 0.99
C LEU A 425 15.31 1.66 1.00
N ALA A 426 15.46 0.51 1.61
CA ALA A 426 14.37 -0.45 1.80
C ALA A 426 13.80 -0.32 3.20
N SER A 427 12.50 -0.15 3.31
CA SER A 427 11.79 0.01 4.58
C SER A 427 11.01 -1.24 4.94
N ARG A 428 11.12 -1.67 6.19
CA ARG A 428 10.38 -2.80 6.76
C ARG A 428 9.33 -2.29 7.76
N GLU A 429 8.19 -2.96 7.86
CA GLU A 429 7.03 -2.51 8.65
C GLU A 429 7.30 -2.28 10.14
N ASP A 430 8.32 -2.93 10.71
CA ASP A 430 8.71 -2.77 12.11
C ASP A 430 9.59 -1.53 12.36
N GLY A 431 9.91 -0.78 11.31
CA GLY A 431 10.69 0.45 11.37
C GLY A 431 12.18 0.28 11.14
N GLU A 432 12.60 -0.88 10.63
CA GLU A 432 13.96 -1.05 10.15
C GLU A 432 14.10 -0.45 8.75
N LEU A 433 15.11 0.39 8.57
CA LEU A 433 15.52 1.00 7.31
C LEU A 433 16.89 0.44 6.91
N PHE A 434 16.96 -0.19 5.74
CA PHE A 434 18.17 -0.76 5.18
C PHE A 434 18.73 0.18 4.11
N ILE A 435 19.98 0.59 4.26
CA ILE A 435 20.73 1.31 3.24
C ILE A 435 21.55 0.31 2.47
N ILE A 436 21.32 0.23 1.16
CA ILE A 436 21.78 -0.85 0.31
C ILE A 436 22.49 -0.26 -0.91
N SER A 437 23.63 -0.86 -1.28
CA SER A 437 24.35 -0.52 -2.50
C SER A 437 23.50 -0.92 -3.73
N PRO A 438 23.21 -0.01 -4.67
CA PRO A 438 22.47 -0.33 -5.88
C PRO A 438 23.28 -1.18 -6.88
N PHE A 439 24.61 -1.27 -6.68
CA PHE A 439 25.51 -1.93 -7.63
C PHE A 439 25.56 -3.44 -7.46
N ASP A 440 25.46 -3.91 -6.21
CA ASP A 440 25.63 -5.32 -5.84
C ASP A 440 24.61 -5.83 -4.80
N GLY A 441 23.71 -4.96 -4.31
CA GLY A 441 22.70 -5.32 -3.31
C GLY A 441 23.24 -5.48 -1.88
N LYS A 442 24.50 -5.10 -1.62
CA LYS A 442 25.09 -5.21 -0.28
C LYS A 442 24.41 -4.25 0.69
N ILE A 443 23.94 -4.76 1.83
CA ILE A 443 23.46 -3.94 2.94
C ILE A 443 24.68 -3.25 3.58
N GLU A 444 24.72 -1.92 3.47
CA GLU A 444 25.81 -1.09 4.01
C GLU A 444 25.54 -0.69 5.45
N LYS A 445 24.27 -0.38 5.76
CA LYS A 445 23.85 0.04 7.11
C LYS A 445 22.37 -0.26 7.36
N THR A 446 22.03 -0.40 8.63
CA THR A 446 20.64 -0.55 9.10
C THR A 446 20.37 0.49 10.19
N PHE A 447 19.24 1.15 10.10
CA PHE A 447 18.73 2.06 11.12
C PHE A 447 17.42 1.55 11.67
N SER A 448 17.23 1.65 12.99
CA SER A 448 15.95 1.33 13.63
C SER A 448 15.26 2.60 14.09
N LEU A 449 14.04 2.80 13.61
CA LEU A 449 13.16 3.86 14.09
C LEU A 449 12.48 3.47 15.41
N ASN A 450 12.57 2.18 15.82
CA ASN A 450 11.90 1.60 16.98
C ASN A 450 10.37 1.86 17.00
N LYS A 451 9.75 1.95 15.84
CA LYS A 451 8.32 2.20 15.61
C LYS A 451 7.90 1.55 14.32
N LYS A 452 6.67 1.04 14.28
CA LYS A 452 6.11 0.62 13.00
C LYS A 452 6.05 1.81 12.05
N VAL A 453 6.44 1.59 10.80
CA VAL A 453 6.31 2.57 9.71
C VAL A 453 5.26 2.09 8.70
N LEU A 454 4.64 3.03 8.02
CA LEU A 454 3.46 2.77 7.19
C LEU A 454 3.71 3.02 5.69
N HIS A 455 4.81 3.66 5.36
CA HIS A 455 5.18 3.97 3.97
C HIS A 455 6.71 4.06 3.84
N VAL A 456 7.18 4.03 2.60
CA VAL A 456 8.59 4.29 2.28
C VAL A 456 9.03 5.67 2.76
N PRO A 457 10.33 5.90 2.96
CA PRO A 457 10.82 7.24 3.32
C PRO A 457 10.38 8.28 2.29
N ILE A 458 9.96 9.43 2.77
CA ILE A 458 9.73 10.60 1.95
C ILE A 458 10.97 11.47 2.05
N ILE A 459 11.51 11.90 0.92
CA ILE A 459 12.71 12.77 0.92
C ILE A 459 12.34 14.08 0.26
N ILE A 460 12.47 15.15 1.03
CA ILE A 460 12.25 16.52 0.60
C ILE A 460 13.43 17.38 1.07
N GLU A 461 14.05 18.10 0.16
CA GLU A 461 15.14 19.05 0.46
C GLU A 461 16.22 18.42 1.35
N ASN A 462 16.63 17.19 1.04
CA ASN A 462 17.63 16.44 1.81
C ASN A 462 17.16 15.85 3.16
N ASN A 463 15.94 16.09 3.62
CA ASN A 463 15.39 15.51 4.86
C ASN A 463 14.52 14.28 4.58
N LEU A 464 14.61 13.27 5.45
CA LEU A 464 13.76 12.10 5.40
C LEU A 464 12.58 12.24 6.38
N TYR A 465 11.40 11.92 5.90
CA TYR A 465 10.18 11.93 6.70
C TYR A 465 9.54 10.53 6.74
N PHE A 466 9.10 10.13 7.92
CA PHE A 466 8.40 8.85 8.14
C PHE A 466 7.16 9.04 8.99
N TYR A 467 6.14 8.26 8.73
CA TYR A 467 5.10 8.02 9.74
C TYR A 467 5.49 6.85 10.63
N GLY A 468 5.85 7.16 11.86
CA GLY A 468 6.10 6.18 12.89
C GLY A 468 4.87 5.99 13.79
N MET A 469 4.40 4.76 13.93
CA MET A 469 3.25 4.42 14.74
C MET A 469 3.65 3.70 16.04
N ASN A 470 3.14 4.20 17.17
CA ASN A 470 3.08 3.48 18.45
C ASN A 470 1.65 2.94 18.65
N ARG A 471 1.44 2.15 19.74
CA ARG A 471 0.12 1.58 20.08
C ARG A 471 -1.04 2.57 20.01
N TYR A 472 -0.80 3.87 20.20
CA TYR A 472 -1.85 4.87 20.35
C TYR A 472 -1.63 6.18 19.59
N LYS A 473 -0.48 6.38 18.93
CA LYS A 473 -0.16 7.69 18.30
C LYS A 473 0.67 7.49 17.05
N THR A 474 0.28 8.14 15.97
CA THR A 474 1.10 8.27 14.78
C THR A 474 1.85 9.59 14.82
N LYS A 475 3.13 9.53 14.54
CA LYS A 475 4.03 10.69 14.52
C LYS A 475 4.70 10.82 13.16
N LEU A 476 4.76 12.03 12.66
CA LEU A 476 5.71 12.37 11.61
C LEU A 476 7.10 12.53 12.25
N ILE A 477 8.06 11.84 11.71
CA ILE A 477 9.46 11.81 12.17
C ILE A 477 10.30 12.36 11.05
N GLU A 478 11.14 13.33 11.35
CA GLU A 478 12.13 13.87 10.43
C GLU A 478 13.53 13.38 10.82
N LEU A 479 14.30 12.97 9.82
CA LEU A 479 15.69 12.56 9.95
C LEU A 479 16.55 13.38 8.97
N GLU A 480 17.64 13.92 9.47
CA GLU A 480 18.71 14.54 8.69
C GLU A 480 19.82 13.57 8.36
#